data_88f4fe016dce9cea75a1d8dac77d51c8
#
_entry.id   88f4fe016dce9cea75a1d8dac77d51c8
#
_cell.length_a   1.000
_cell.length_b   1.000
_cell.length_c   1.000
_cell.angle_alpha   90.00
_cell.angle_beta   90.00
_cell.angle_gamma   90.00
#
_symmetry.space_group_name_H-M   'P 1'
#
loop_
_entity.id
_entity.type
_entity.pdbx_description
1 polymer ?
#
loop_
_entity_poly.entity_id
_entity_poly.type
_entity_poly.pdbx_seq_one_letter_code
_entity_poly.pdbx_strand_id
1 'polypeptide(L)' 'MAENLSERLEHLERSVKQAAEAIAALRKEREALQARVAAMEQDLLELQSLRQERKDVLTQVDGILKELDKLDL' A
#
# COMPACT_ATOMS: atom_id res chain seq x y z
N MET A 1 19.02 -47.72 -18.02
CA MET A 1 18.93 -47.29 -16.59
C MET A 1 19.68 -45.98 -16.33
N ALA A 2 20.92 -45.85 -16.83
CA ALA A 2 21.69 -44.61 -16.67
C ALA A 2 21.01 -43.38 -17.33
N GLU A 3 20.41 -43.61 -18.49
CA GLU A 3 19.69 -42.56 -19.24
C GLU A 3 18.46 -42.02 -18.46
N ASN A 4 17.69 -42.91 -17.81
CA ASN A 4 16.55 -42.52 -17.01
C ASN A 4 16.96 -41.68 -15.80
N LEU A 5 18.07 -42.02 -15.21
CA LEU A 5 18.63 -41.27 -14.06
C LEU A 5 19.07 -39.87 -14.48
N SER A 6 19.76 -39.80 -15.64
CA SER A 6 20.19 -38.52 -16.22
C SER A 6 19.00 -37.61 -16.55
N GLU A 7 17.96 -38.16 -17.17
CA GLU A 7 16.76 -37.43 -17.51
C GLU A 7 16.02 -36.92 -16.24
N ARG A 8 15.99 -37.74 -15.21
CA ARG A 8 15.39 -37.34 -13.92
C ARG A 8 16.16 -36.20 -13.26
N LEU A 9 17.49 -36.25 -13.30
CA LEU A 9 18.34 -35.19 -12.78
C LEU A 9 18.15 -33.87 -13.54
N GLU A 10 18.11 -33.96 -14.89
CA GLU A 10 17.85 -32.78 -15.71
C GLU A 10 16.47 -32.19 -15.44
N HIS A 11 15.46 -33.04 -15.27
CA HIS A 11 14.12 -32.59 -14.92
C HIS A 11 14.09 -31.91 -13.55
N LEU A 12 14.79 -32.49 -12.59
CA LEU A 12 14.92 -31.93 -11.26
C LEU A 12 15.61 -30.56 -11.27
N GLU A 13 16.71 -30.45 -12.02
CA GLU A 13 17.41 -29.17 -12.18
C GLU A 13 16.53 -28.08 -12.75
N ARG A 14 15.77 -28.42 -13.80
CA ARG A 14 14.82 -27.46 -14.40
C ARG A 14 13.73 -27.05 -13.42
N SER A 15 13.20 -28.00 -12.66
CA SER A 15 12.18 -27.73 -11.65
C SER A 15 12.70 -26.82 -10.55
N VAL A 16 13.91 -27.06 -10.07
CA VAL A 16 14.57 -26.22 -9.06
C VAL A 16 14.80 -24.82 -9.59
N LYS A 17 15.29 -24.70 -10.83
CA LYS A 17 15.54 -23.42 -11.47
C LYS A 17 14.24 -22.61 -11.64
N GLN A 18 13.17 -23.26 -12.09
CA GLN A 18 11.87 -22.64 -12.24
C GLN A 18 11.31 -22.17 -10.88
N ALA A 19 11.48 -22.99 -9.85
CA ALA A 19 11.06 -22.62 -8.51
C ALA A 19 11.84 -21.41 -7.99
N ALA A 20 13.15 -21.37 -8.22
CA ALA A 20 13.98 -20.24 -7.83
C ALA A 20 13.57 -18.95 -8.55
N GLU A 21 13.27 -19.03 -9.84
CA GLU A 21 12.78 -17.90 -10.62
C GLU A 21 11.42 -17.41 -10.12
N ALA A 22 10.52 -18.34 -9.81
CA ALA A 22 9.21 -18.01 -9.26
C ALA A 22 9.33 -17.33 -7.89
N ILE A 23 10.21 -17.81 -7.03
CA ILE A 23 10.46 -17.20 -5.71
C ILE A 23 11.02 -15.79 -5.89
N ALA A 24 11.97 -15.59 -6.81
CA ALA A 24 12.54 -14.27 -7.08
C ALA A 24 11.47 -13.29 -7.57
N ALA A 25 10.60 -13.74 -8.47
CA ALA A 25 9.48 -12.93 -8.98
C ALA A 25 8.49 -12.58 -7.87
N LEU A 26 8.14 -13.54 -7.03
CA LEU A 26 7.22 -13.32 -5.91
C LEU A 26 7.80 -12.36 -4.87
N ARG A 27 9.10 -12.42 -4.62
CA ARG A 27 9.76 -11.46 -3.73
C ARG A 27 9.69 -10.04 -4.26
N LYS A 28 9.91 -9.86 -5.56
CA LYS A 28 9.78 -8.55 -6.20
C LYS A 28 8.37 -8.01 -6.12
N GLU A 29 7.38 -8.85 -6.40
CA GLU A 29 5.98 -8.47 -6.26
C GLU A 29 5.64 -8.08 -4.83
N ARG A 30 6.12 -8.84 -3.86
CA ARG A 30 5.90 -8.55 -2.45
C ARG A 30 6.49 -7.20 -2.07
N GLU A 31 7.73 -6.92 -2.49
CA GLU A 31 8.37 -5.62 -2.24
C GLU A 31 7.59 -4.47 -2.86
N ALA A 32 7.14 -4.66 -4.10
CA ALA A 32 6.33 -3.65 -4.78
C ALA A 32 5.00 -3.41 -4.07
N LEU A 33 4.33 -4.47 -3.63
CA LEU A 33 3.08 -4.36 -2.88
C LEU A 33 3.28 -3.71 -1.52
N GLN A 34 4.35 -4.04 -0.82
CA GLN A 34 4.68 -3.41 0.46
C GLN A 34 4.93 -1.91 0.31
N ALA A 35 5.63 -1.51 -0.77
CA ALA A 35 5.85 -0.10 -1.06
C ALA A 35 4.54 0.62 -1.38
N ARG A 36 3.63 -0.02 -2.12
CA ARG A 36 2.31 0.54 -2.42
C ARG A 36 1.46 0.70 -1.16
N VAL A 37 1.49 -0.30 -0.29
CA VAL A 37 0.76 -0.24 0.99
C VAL A 37 1.30 0.91 1.84
N ALA A 38 2.61 1.07 1.95
CA ALA A 38 3.21 2.16 2.70
C ALA A 38 2.80 3.53 2.13
N ALA A 39 2.79 3.68 0.81
CA ALA A 39 2.33 4.91 0.15
C ALA A 39 0.85 5.18 0.42
N MET A 40 0.02 4.16 0.35
CA MET A 40 -1.42 4.29 0.63
C MET A 40 -1.69 4.66 2.09
N GLU A 41 -0.92 4.11 3.02
CA GLU A 41 -1.01 4.46 4.44
C GLU A 41 -0.65 5.93 4.67
N GLN A 42 0.37 6.42 3.98
CA GLN A 42 0.77 7.83 4.04
C GLN A 42 -0.33 8.73 3.48
N ASP A 43 -0.91 8.36 2.34
CA ASP A 43 -2.02 9.10 1.74
C ASP A 43 -3.24 9.13 2.67
N LEU A 44 -3.51 8.03 3.35
CA LEU A 44 -4.61 7.96 4.31
C LEU A 44 -4.38 8.92 5.49
N LEU A 45 -3.17 8.98 6.01
CA LEU A 45 -2.82 9.92 7.08
C LEU A 45 -2.99 11.38 6.65
N GLU A 46 -2.57 11.71 5.42
CA GLU A 46 -2.76 13.03 4.86
C GLU A 46 -4.24 13.38 4.71
N LEU A 47 -5.03 12.42 4.24
CA LEU A 47 -6.48 12.61 4.11
C LEU A 47 -7.14 12.86 5.46
N GLN A 48 -6.76 12.11 6.48
CA GLN A 48 -7.27 12.31 7.84
C GLN A 48 -6.91 13.68 8.38
N SER A 49 -5.69 14.14 8.13
CA SER A 49 -5.23 15.47 8.53
C SER A 49 -6.04 16.57 7.84
N LEU A 50 -6.27 16.45 6.53
CA LEU A 50 -7.06 17.40 5.76
C LEU A 50 -8.52 17.45 6.21
N ARG A 51 -9.09 16.30 6.54
CA ARG A 51 -10.45 16.23 7.08
C ARG A 51 -10.56 16.92 8.42
N GLN A 52 -9.55 16.76 9.27
CA GLN A 52 -9.53 17.43 10.58
C GLN A 52 -9.38 18.95 10.42
N GLU A 53 -8.49 19.40 9.53
CA GLU A 53 -8.35 20.83 9.23
C GLU A 53 -9.63 21.44 8.71
N ARG A 54 -10.31 20.76 7.80
CA ARG A 54 -11.59 21.18 7.26
C ARG A 54 -12.64 21.32 8.36
N LYS A 55 -12.71 20.35 9.25
CA LYS A 55 -13.62 20.38 10.39
C LYS A 55 -13.34 21.57 11.30
N ASP A 56 -12.06 21.83 11.59
CA ASP A 56 -11.64 22.94 12.42
C ASP A 56 -12.02 24.30 11.81
N VAL A 57 -11.78 24.45 10.50
CA VAL A 57 -12.14 25.66 9.76
C VAL A 57 -13.66 25.88 9.80
N LEU A 58 -14.46 24.84 9.56
CA LEU A 58 -15.91 24.92 9.61
C LEU A 58 -16.41 25.31 10.99
N THR A 59 -15.78 24.80 12.04
CA THR A 59 -16.12 25.15 13.42
C THR A 59 -15.81 26.62 13.70
N GLN A 60 -14.68 27.14 13.22
CA GLN A 60 -14.32 28.54 13.36
C GLN A 60 -15.29 29.46 12.62
N VAL A 61 -15.62 29.10 11.37
CA VAL A 61 -16.57 29.85 10.56
C VAL A 61 -17.95 29.91 11.23
N ASP A 62 -18.41 28.79 11.75
CA ASP A 62 -19.69 28.70 12.48
C ASP A 62 -19.69 29.60 13.73
N GLY A 63 -18.59 29.58 14.47
CA GLY A 63 -18.41 30.46 15.65
C GLY A 63 -18.44 31.93 15.29
N ILE A 64 -17.79 32.34 14.21
CA ILE A 64 -17.78 33.71 13.72
C ILE A 64 -19.18 34.13 13.29
N LEU A 65 -19.90 33.29 12.56
CA LEU A 65 -21.27 33.56 12.13
C LEU A 65 -22.21 33.75 13.30
N LYS A 66 -22.07 32.94 14.34
CA LYS A 66 -22.88 33.08 15.59
C LYS A 66 -22.59 34.40 16.30
N GLU A 67 -21.36 34.83 16.35
CA GLU A 67 -21.00 36.11 16.95
C GLU A 67 -21.54 37.28 16.13
N LEU A 68 -21.48 37.21 14.80
CA LEU A 68 -22.04 38.23 13.92
C LEU A 68 -23.57 38.35 14.13
N ASP A 69 -24.27 37.23 14.26
CA ASP A 69 -25.70 37.21 14.54
C ASP A 69 -26.04 37.94 15.84
N LYS A 70 -25.21 37.79 16.85
CA LYS A 70 -25.37 38.51 18.13
C LYS A 70 -25.21 40.02 17.98
N LEU A 71 -24.30 40.45 17.09
CA LEU A 71 -24.03 41.87 16.86
C LEU A 71 -25.11 42.55 16.03
N ASP A 72 -25.82 41.80 15.20
CA ASP A 72 -26.89 42.32 14.35
C ASP A 72 -28.18 42.66 15.09
N LEU A 73 -28.22 42.42 16.36
CA LEU A 73 -29.33 42.73 17.20
C LEU A 73 -29.25 44.16 17.72
#